data_195a36e1c0b39cbe8a9c0c79496e4c03
#
_entry.id   195a36e1c0b39cbe8a9c0c79496e4c03
#
_cell.length_a   1.000
_cell.length_b   1.000
_cell.length_c   1.000
_cell.angle_alpha   90.00
_cell.angle_beta   90.00
_cell.angle_gamma   90.00
#
_symmetry.space_group_name_H-M   'P 1'
#
loop_
_entity.id
_entity.type
_entity.pdbx_description
1 polymer ?
#
loop_
_entity_poly.entity_id
_entity_poly.type
_entity_poly.pdbx_seq_one_letter_code
_entity_poly.pdbx_strand_id
1 'polypeptide(L)'
;MVKKEEYPTFRFNDIFQFMCSLYGEDLHAKRITSLANATLGVMSSARLGVQTIGAALAQARGLFPKHAVKQVDRLLSNQGIDVWNSFSKWVPYVVGARDTVVLAMDWTDFDRDKQTTIMISMITRHGRATPLVWRTVNKDTLKEQRNFHEDAVLRRLREVLPQDTQVTILADRGFGDQKLFDFLEYTLGFNYVIRFRDNTYVTSTSGERRKAAQWLSKAGRARTLRNATITAHDSPVNTIVCVQDKGMKEAWCLAASDIGASARTLINYYAKRWGIETAFRDTKDLRFGMGMKLLRIKSTQRRDRLFLLNAFAIVLLTLLGAACEAAGYDRYLKSNTVKKRTHSLFRQGCMVYDLIPNMPDKWLVPIMKAFEQVITEHETFTDVYGIV
;
A
#
# COMPACT_ATOMS: atom_id res chain seq x y z
N MET A 1 10.24 -24.46 42.63
CA MET A 1 9.52 -24.20 41.34
C MET A 1 10.00 -22.86 40.81
N VAL A 2 10.90 -22.90 39.85
CA VAL A 2 11.36 -21.67 39.16
C VAL A 2 10.19 -21.20 38.29
N LYS A 3 9.67 -19.98 38.55
CA LYS A 3 8.73 -19.33 37.63
C LYS A 3 9.42 -19.28 36.28
N LYS A 4 8.94 -20.03 35.28
CA LYS A 4 9.28 -19.79 33.88
C LYS A 4 8.86 -18.34 33.59
N GLU A 5 9.84 -17.46 33.42
CA GLU A 5 9.58 -16.16 32.84
C GLU A 5 8.89 -16.42 31.49
N GLU A 6 7.65 -15.94 31.34
CA GLU A 6 6.96 -16.01 30.06
C GLU A 6 7.70 -15.10 29.06
N TYR A 7 8.51 -15.72 28.22
CA TYR A 7 9.21 -14.98 27.15
C TYR A 7 8.21 -14.38 26.17
N PRO A 8 8.42 -13.15 25.73
CA PRO A 8 7.55 -12.49 24.78
C PRO A 8 7.55 -13.27 23.46
N THR A 9 6.42 -13.88 23.14
CA THR A 9 6.18 -14.52 21.85
C THR A 9 5.08 -13.76 21.14
N PHE A 10 5.21 -13.47 19.86
CA PHE A 10 4.16 -12.85 19.07
C PHE A 10 2.95 -13.79 18.99
N ARG A 11 1.90 -13.43 19.69
CA ARG A 11 0.70 -14.25 19.88
C ARG A 11 -0.57 -13.50 19.45
N PHE A 12 -1.69 -14.20 19.50
CA PHE A 12 -3.02 -13.62 19.30
C PHE A 12 -3.26 -12.33 20.12
N ASN A 13 -2.79 -12.25 21.36
CA ASN A 13 -2.99 -11.08 22.20
C ASN A 13 -2.36 -9.81 21.60
N ASP A 14 -1.19 -9.91 20.99
CA ASP A 14 -0.52 -8.75 20.37
C ASP A 14 -1.33 -8.21 19.20
N ILE A 15 -1.85 -9.12 18.34
CA ILE A 15 -2.74 -8.75 17.24
C ILE A 15 -4.07 -8.22 17.77
N PHE A 16 -4.61 -8.81 18.84
CA PHE A 16 -5.85 -8.38 19.45
C PHE A 16 -5.72 -6.98 20.05
N GLN A 17 -4.65 -6.69 20.79
CA GLN A 17 -4.35 -5.35 21.33
C GLN A 17 -4.17 -4.34 20.19
N PHE A 18 -3.45 -4.69 19.14
CA PHE A 18 -3.34 -3.86 17.94
C PHE A 18 -4.71 -3.54 17.33
N MET A 19 -5.61 -4.53 17.21
CA MET A 19 -6.96 -4.29 16.71
C MET A 19 -7.82 -3.48 17.67
N CYS A 20 -7.65 -3.66 18.99
CA CYS A 20 -8.32 -2.86 19.99
C CYS A 20 -7.87 -1.39 19.94
N SER A 21 -6.57 -1.13 19.77
CA SER A 21 -6.06 0.24 19.65
C SER A 21 -6.62 0.98 18.42
N LEU A 22 -6.88 0.25 17.34
CA LEU A 22 -7.46 0.83 16.13
C LEU A 22 -8.98 0.99 16.18
N TYR A 23 -9.69 -0.02 16.65
CA TYR A 23 -11.14 -0.14 16.46
C TYR A 23 -11.93 -0.40 17.76
N GLY A 24 -11.28 -0.32 18.93
CA GLY A 24 -11.91 -0.64 20.21
C GLY A 24 -13.14 0.21 20.54
N GLU A 25 -13.16 1.46 20.06
CA GLU A 25 -14.29 2.38 20.22
C GLU A 25 -15.42 2.15 19.21
N ASP A 26 -15.08 1.66 18.00
CA ASP A 26 -16.03 1.62 16.87
C ASP A 26 -16.65 0.23 16.67
N LEU A 27 -15.94 -0.83 17.06
CA LEU A 27 -16.35 -2.20 16.81
C LEU A 27 -16.60 -2.98 18.10
N HIS A 28 -17.70 -3.73 18.11
CA HIS A 28 -17.98 -4.66 19.21
C HIS A 28 -16.85 -5.72 19.35
N ALA A 29 -16.48 -6.05 20.60
CA ALA A 29 -15.37 -6.94 20.94
C ALA A 29 -15.34 -8.27 20.15
N LYS A 30 -16.50 -8.88 19.86
CA LYS A 30 -16.58 -10.10 19.03
C LYS A 30 -16.10 -9.89 17.60
N ARG A 31 -16.29 -8.69 17.01
CA ARG A 31 -15.80 -8.36 15.66
C ARG A 31 -14.30 -8.14 15.69
N ILE A 32 -13.79 -7.45 16.72
CA ILE A 32 -12.34 -7.26 16.94
C ILE A 32 -11.65 -8.62 17.10
N THR A 33 -12.19 -9.51 17.93
CA THR A 33 -11.68 -10.87 18.09
C THR A 33 -11.66 -11.63 16.75
N SER A 34 -12.70 -11.48 15.94
CA SER A 34 -12.77 -12.14 14.64
C SER A 34 -11.74 -11.59 13.65
N LEU A 35 -11.52 -10.26 13.61
CA LEU A 35 -10.47 -9.61 12.81
C LEU A 35 -9.08 -10.08 13.26
N ALA A 36 -8.80 -10.07 14.56
CA ALA A 36 -7.52 -10.51 15.11
C ALA A 36 -7.24 -11.99 14.79
N ASN A 37 -8.23 -12.87 14.94
CA ASN A 37 -8.11 -14.28 14.56
C ASN A 37 -7.81 -14.46 13.07
N ALA A 38 -8.55 -13.79 12.19
CA ALA A 38 -8.33 -13.91 10.75
C ALA A 38 -6.96 -13.33 10.33
N THR A 39 -6.55 -12.20 10.91
CA THR A 39 -5.22 -11.61 10.68
C THR A 39 -4.11 -12.55 11.13
N LEU A 40 -4.24 -13.17 12.32
CA LEU A 40 -3.32 -14.21 12.77
C LEU A 40 -3.22 -15.36 11.76
N GLY A 41 -4.36 -15.84 11.24
CA GLY A 41 -4.38 -16.89 10.22
C GLY A 41 -3.71 -16.47 8.91
N VAL A 42 -3.86 -15.21 8.48
CA VAL A 42 -3.16 -14.65 7.30
C VAL A 42 -1.65 -14.59 7.55
N MET A 43 -1.22 -14.09 8.71
CA MET A 43 0.21 -14.00 9.07
C MET A 43 0.85 -15.38 9.14
N SER A 44 0.16 -16.34 9.79
CA SER A 44 0.68 -17.71 9.97
C SER A 44 0.75 -18.51 8.67
N SER A 45 -0.09 -18.19 7.68
CA SER A 45 -0.08 -18.89 6.40
C SER A 45 0.64 -18.14 5.29
N ALA A 46 0.84 -16.84 5.44
CA ALA A 46 1.20 -15.91 4.37
C ALA A 46 0.33 -16.09 3.11
N ARG A 47 -0.98 -16.42 3.29
CA ARG A 47 -1.96 -16.70 2.22
C ARG A 47 -3.31 -16.09 2.53
N LEU A 48 -4.08 -15.78 1.47
CA LEU A 48 -5.40 -15.14 1.57
C LEU A 48 -6.59 -16.07 1.26
N GLY A 49 -6.34 -17.37 1.05
CA GLY A 49 -7.42 -18.34 0.86
C GLY A 49 -8.16 -18.64 2.17
N VAL A 50 -9.50 -18.59 2.17
CA VAL A 50 -10.34 -18.82 3.37
C VAL A 50 -9.99 -20.13 4.08
N GLN A 51 -9.81 -21.23 3.30
CA GLN A 51 -9.42 -22.53 3.83
C GLN A 51 -8.03 -22.46 4.48
N THR A 52 -7.07 -21.81 3.82
CA THR A 52 -5.69 -21.72 4.29
C THR A 52 -5.60 -20.85 5.55
N ILE A 53 -6.29 -19.68 5.56
CA ILE A 53 -6.38 -18.82 6.74
C ILE A 53 -6.98 -19.58 7.91
N GLY A 54 -8.11 -20.29 7.67
CA GLY A 54 -8.79 -21.04 8.72
C GLY A 54 -7.98 -22.21 9.26
N ALA A 55 -7.27 -22.95 8.40
CA ALA A 55 -6.38 -24.04 8.83
C ALA A 55 -5.21 -23.51 9.66
N ALA A 56 -4.56 -22.43 9.22
CA ALA A 56 -3.46 -21.81 9.96
C ALA A 56 -3.94 -21.20 11.32
N LEU A 57 -5.11 -20.57 11.33
CA LEU A 57 -5.75 -20.12 12.57
C LEU A 57 -6.01 -21.28 13.53
N ALA A 58 -6.53 -22.40 13.01
CA ALA A 58 -6.79 -23.58 13.83
C ALA A 58 -5.52 -24.12 14.48
N GLN A 59 -4.45 -24.20 13.72
CA GLN A 59 -3.13 -24.63 14.22
C GLN A 59 -2.60 -23.64 15.26
N ALA A 60 -2.64 -22.33 15.00
CA ALA A 60 -2.10 -21.31 15.88
C ALA A 60 -2.87 -21.18 17.22
N ARG A 61 -4.17 -21.54 17.23
CA ARG A 61 -5.04 -21.38 18.39
C ARG A 61 -5.54 -22.70 19.00
N GLY A 62 -5.12 -23.85 18.50
CA GLY A 62 -5.63 -25.15 18.95
C GLY A 62 -7.14 -25.34 18.69
N LEU A 63 -7.67 -24.81 17.59
CA LEU A 63 -9.08 -24.89 17.22
C LEU A 63 -9.35 -26.05 16.25
N PHE A 64 -10.62 -26.47 16.16
CA PHE A 64 -11.02 -27.41 15.12
C PHE A 64 -10.99 -26.71 13.73
N PRO A 65 -10.28 -27.23 12.73
CA PRO A 65 -10.12 -26.58 11.41
C PRO A 65 -11.43 -26.15 10.75
N LYS A 66 -12.46 -27.03 10.80
CA LYS A 66 -13.78 -26.73 10.21
C LYS A 66 -14.46 -25.51 10.86
N HIS A 67 -14.26 -25.29 12.17
CA HIS A 67 -14.83 -24.13 12.88
C HIS A 67 -14.06 -22.86 12.57
N ALA A 68 -12.72 -22.93 12.55
CA ALA A 68 -11.87 -21.81 12.19
C ALA A 68 -12.12 -21.34 10.74
N VAL A 69 -12.24 -22.24 9.76
CA VAL A 69 -12.62 -21.91 8.38
C VAL A 69 -13.97 -21.21 8.32
N LYS A 70 -15.00 -21.73 9.03
CA LYS A 70 -16.31 -21.08 9.09
C LYS A 70 -16.25 -19.70 9.73
N GLN A 71 -15.39 -19.50 10.74
CA GLN A 71 -15.17 -18.20 11.39
C GLN A 71 -14.64 -17.18 10.38
N VAL A 72 -13.62 -17.53 9.61
CA VAL A 72 -13.06 -16.66 8.56
C VAL A 72 -14.10 -16.37 7.46
N ASP A 73 -14.83 -17.37 7.00
CA ASP A 73 -15.85 -17.20 5.97
C ASP A 73 -16.98 -16.26 6.44
N ARG A 74 -17.46 -16.41 7.67
CA ARG A 74 -18.47 -15.52 8.29
C ARG A 74 -17.93 -14.10 8.46
N LEU A 75 -16.65 -13.93 8.86
CA LEU A 75 -16.03 -12.62 8.97
C LEU A 75 -16.07 -11.88 7.63
N LEU A 76 -15.65 -12.52 6.54
CA LEU A 76 -15.63 -11.91 5.21
C LEU A 76 -17.05 -11.58 4.71
N SER A 77 -18.09 -12.24 5.20
CA SER A 77 -19.49 -11.96 4.89
C SER A 77 -20.17 -10.98 5.85
N ASN A 78 -19.48 -10.58 6.94
CA ASN A 78 -20.06 -9.75 8.00
C ASN A 78 -20.20 -8.29 7.55
N GLN A 79 -21.43 -7.85 7.26
CA GLN A 79 -21.72 -6.46 6.89
C GLN A 79 -21.42 -5.45 8.01
N GLY A 80 -21.38 -5.88 9.27
CA GLY A 80 -21.00 -5.03 10.40
C GLY A 80 -19.49 -4.68 10.44
N ILE A 81 -18.68 -5.21 9.50
CA ILE A 81 -17.31 -4.75 9.23
C ILE A 81 -17.37 -3.95 7.94
N ASP A 82 -17.56 -2.66 8.12
CA ASP A 82 -17.57 -1.68 7.03
C ASP A 82 -16.14 -1.20 6.78
N VAL A 83 -15.56 -1.65 5.65
CA VAL A 83 -14.19 -1.30 5.27
C VAL A 83 -14.05 0.19 4.97
N TRP A 84 -15.09 0.81 4.37
CA TRP A 84 -15.08 2.22 4.04
C TRP A 84 -14.99 3.09 5.30
N ASN A 85 -15.75 2.75 6.32
CA ASN A 85 -15.70 3.42 7.63
C ASN A 85 -14.38 3.12 8.37
N SER A 86 -13.84 1.90 8.23
CA SER A 86 -12.57 1.51 8.87
C SER A 86 -11.39 2.38 8.46
N PHE A 87 -11.43 3.03 7.30
CA PHE A 87 -10.36 3.91 6.84
C PHE A 87 -10.14 5.12 7.74
N SER A 88 -11.16 5.58 8.49
CA SER A 88 -11.06 6.70 9.44
C SER A 88 -10.06 6.43 10.59
N LYS A 89 -9.82 5.19 10.94
CA LYS A 89 -8.83 4.79 11.94
C LYS A 89 -7.55 4.22 11.28
N TRP A 90 -7.71 3.49 10.17
CA TRP A 90 -6.60 2.87 9.45
C TRP A 90 -5.64 3.88 8.83
N VAL A 91 -6.17 4.88 8.12
CA VAL A 91 -5.33 5.85 7.39
C VAL A 91 -4.49 6.69 8.33
N PRO A 92 -5.04 7.34 9.40
CA PRO A 92 -4.24 8.07 10.36
C PRO A 92 -3.17 7.20 11.04
N TYR A 93 -3.49 5.94 11.36
CA TYR A 93 -2.51 5.02 11.93
C TYR A 93 -1.33 4.79 11.01
N VAL A 94 -1.57 4.51 9.72
CA VAL A 94 -0.49 4.22 8.75
C VAL A 94 0.30 5.49 8.39
N VAL A 95 -0.37 6.62 8.27
CA VAL A 95 0.26 7.92 7.99
C VAL A 95 1.13 8.35 9.17
N GLY A 96 0.68 8.11 10.39
CA GLY A 96 1.41 8.47 11.60
C GLY A 96 1.57 9.98 11.74
N ALA A 97 2.72 10.41 12.26
CA ALA A 97 3.07 11.81 12.49
C ALA A 97 3.71 12.50 11.26
N ARG A 98 3.40 12.03 10.04
CA ARG A 98 3.99 12.61 8.82
C ARG A 98 3.25 13.87 8.39
N ASP A 99 4.00 14.96 8.19
CA ASP A 99 3.49 16.18 7.61
C ASP A 99 3.33 16.06 6.08
N THR A 100 4.11 15.17 5.45
CA THR A 100 4.08 14.94 4.01
C THR A 100 4.02 13.47 3.67
N VAL A 101 3.18 13.11 2.69
CA VAL A 101 3.07 11.74 2.18
C VAL A 101 3.07 11.69 0.65
N VAL A 102 3.75 10.71 0.10
CA VAL A 102 3.72 10.40 -1.33
C VAL A 102 2.89 9.14 -1.52
N LEU A 103 1.84 9.24 -2.29
CA LEU A 103 0.86 8.18 -2.49
C LEU A 103 0.83 7.75 -3.94
N ALA A 104 0.75 6.47 -4.20
CA ALA A 104 0.49 5.95 -5.55
C ALA A 104 -0.96 5.51 -5.66
N MET A 105 -1.59 5.84 -6.79
CA MET A 105 -2.93 5.42 -7.15
C MET A 105 -2.87 4.52 -8.40
N ASP A 106 -3.53 3.36 -8.34
CA ASP A 106 -3.59 2.45 -9.48
C ASP A 106 -4.76 1.48 -9.39
N TRP A 107 -5.17 0.95 -10.56
CA TRP A 107 -6.16 -0.11 -10.68
C TRP A 107 -5.50 -1.49 -10.72
N THR A 108 -6.14 -2.48 -10.10
CA THR A 108 -5.68 -3.85 -10.13
C THR A 108 -6.81 -4.85 -10.42
N ASP A 109 -6.63 -5.69 -11.44
CA ASP A 109 -7.65 -6.54 -12.00
C ASP A 109 -7.71 -7.94 -11.38
N PHE A 110 -8.94 -8.46 -11.28
CA PHE A 110 -9.29 -9.83 -10.89
C PHE A 110 -10.23 -10.43 -11.94
N ASP A 111 -9.69 -10.76 -13.10
CA ASP A 111 -10.43 -11.15 -14.31
C ASP A 111 -11.34 -12.36 -14.10
N ARG A 112 -10.89 -13.36 -13.29
CA ARG A 112 -11.67 -14.57 -12.98
C ARG A 112 -13.01 -14.28 -12.31
N ASP A 113 -13.11 -13.17 -11.59
CA ASP A 113 -14.29 -12.74 -10.85
C ASP A 113 -14.95 -11.52 -11.48
N LYS A 114 -14.45 -11.07 -12.65
CA LYS A 114 -14.89 -9.85 -13.34
C LYS A 114 -14.88 -8.61 -12.43
N GLN A 115 -13.88 -8.50 -11.57
CA GLN A 115 -13.72 -7.40 -10.63
C GLN A 115 -12.42 -6.66 -10.89
N THR A 116 -12.41 -5.40 -10.48
CA THR A 116 -11.21 -4.58 -10.40
C THR A 116 -11.25 -3.74 -9.13
N THR A 117 -10.09 -3.37 -8.61
CA THR A 117 -9.96 -2.57 -7.39
C THR A 117 -9.14 -1.33 -7.70
N ILE A 118 -9.68 -0.15 -7.45
CA ILE A 118 -8.90 1.08 -7.34
C ILE A 118 -8.30 1.13 -5.95
N MET A 119 -7.02 1.46 -5.85
CA MET A 119 -6.29 1.52 -4.59
C MET A 119 -5.36 2.72 -4.54
N ILE A 120 -5.35 3.40 -3.39
CA ILE A 120 -4.37 4.40 -3.03
C ILE A 120 -3.49 3.82 -1.94
N SER A 121 -2.18 3.87 -2.15
CA SER A 121 -1.19 3.27 -1.23
C SER A 121 -0.08 4.26 -0.93
N MET A 122 0.38 4.31 0.32
CA MET A 122 1.51 5.12 0.73
C MET A 122 2.82 4.50 0.26
N ILE A 123 3.61 5.27 -0.47
CA ILE A 123 4.96 4.88 -0.86
C ILE A 123 5.86 4.96 0.37
N THR A 124 6.66 3.93 0.57
CA THR A 124 7.53 3.82 1.73
C THR A 124 9.01 3.78 1.33
N ARG A 125 9.90 4.19 2.23
CA ARG A 125 11.35 4.22 2.02
C ARG A 125 11.92 2.85 1.66
N HIS A 126 11.29 1.76 2.12
CA HIS A 126 11.78 0.41 1.84
C HIS A 126 11.31 -0.17 0.49
N GLY A 127 10.72 0.66 -0.40
CA GLY A 127 10.41 0.29 -1.79
C GLY A 127 9.13 -0.54 -1.97
N ARG A 128 8.24 -0.54 -1.00
CA ARG A 128 6.88 -1.09 -1.08
C ARG A 128 5.85 0.01 -0.86
N ALA A 129 4.61 -0.24 -1.27
CA ALA A 129 3.50 0.64 -0.97
C ALA A 129 2.55 -0.04 0.02
N THR A 130 2.08 0.73 1.01
CA THR A 130 1.13 0.25 2.03
C THR A 130 -0.27 0.72 1.66
N PRO A 131 -1.26 -0.18 1.53
CA PRO A 131 -2.64 0.18 1.20
C PRO A 131 -3.25 1.14 2.23
N LEU A 132 -3.82 2.24 1.76
CA LEU A 132 -4.54 3.22 2.59
C LEU A 132 -6.04 3.17 2.37
N VAL A 133 -6.47 3.40 1.12
CA VAL A 133 -7.88 3.43 0.72
C VAL A 133 -8.06 2.61 -0.54
N TRP A 134 -9.12 1.81 -0.61
CA TRP A 134 -9.43 1.02 -1.80
C TRP A 134 -10.93 0.82 -1.97
N ARG A 135 -11.32 0.48 -3.18
CA ARG A 135 -12.69 0.10 -3.52
C ARG A 135 -12.70 -0.91 -4.64
N THR A 136 -13.31 -2.06 -4.40
CA THR A 136 -13.51 -3.09 -5.42
C THR A 136 -14.87 -2.88 -6.10
N VAL A 137 -14.88 -2.98 -7.43
CA VAL A 137 -16.07 -2.83 -8.26
C VAL A 137 -16.14 -3.95 -9.30
N ASN A 138 -17.35 -4.21 -9.82
CA ASN A 138 -17.53 -5.13 -10.93
C ASN A 138 -17.12 -4.44 -12.24
N LYS A 139 -16.39 -5.14 -13.11
CA LYS A 139 -15.96 -4.60 -14.41
C LYS A 139 -17.14 -4.28 -15.33
N ASP A 140 -18.22 -5.06 -15.23
CA ASP A 140 -19.40 -4.87 -16.05
C ASP A 140 -20.12 -3.53 -15.77
N THR A 141 -19.94 -2.96 -14.55
CA THR A 141 -20.51 -1.66 -14.16
C THR A 141 -19.50 -0.50 -14.26
N LEU A 142 -18.28 -0.76 -14.70
CA LEU A 142 -17.20 0.23 -14.69
C LEU A 142 -17.20 1.15 -15.90
N LYS A 143 -17.88 0.75 -17.00
CA LYS A 143 -17.94 1.56 -18.23
C LYS A 143 -18.50 2.95 -17.91
N GLU A 144 -17.73 3.99 -18.27
CA GLU A 144 -18.03 5.42 -18.03
C GLU A 144 -18.13 5.83 -16.54
N GLN A 145 -17.86 4.90 -15.58
CA GLN A 145 -17.92 5.15 -14.15
C GLN A 145 -16.51 5.17 -13.50
N ARG A 146 -15.45 5.03 -14.28
CA ARG A 146 -14.10 4.92 -13.75
C ARG A 146 -13.71 6.14 -12.92
N ASN A 147 -13.89 7.33 -13.48
CA ASN A 147 -13.58 8.60 -12.81
C ASN A 147 -14.41 8.77 -11.53
N PHE A 148 -15.70 8.38 -11.54
CA PHE A 148 -16.54 8.42 -10.34
C PHE A 148 -15.94 7.59 -9.17
N HIS A 149 -15.38 6.42 -9.45
CA HIS A 149 -14.75 5.59 -8.42
C HIS A 149 -13.39 6.14 -7.99
N GLU A 150 -12.62 6.72 -8.92
CA GLU A 150 -11.35 7.39 -8.66
C GLU A 150 -11.57 8.61 -7.73
N ASP A 151 -12.53 9.46 -8.08
CA ASP A 151 -12.91 10.61 -7.26
C ASP A 151 -13.40 10.19 -5.86
N ALA A 152 -14.19 9.11 -5.78
CA ALA A 152 -14.71 8.63 -4.51
C ALA A 152 -13.60 8.19 -3.54
N VAL A 153 -12.59 7.46 -4.00
CA VAL A 153 -11.46 7.04 -3.15
C VAL A 153 -10.56 8.21 -2.78
N LEU A 154 -10.38 9.20 -3.67
CA LEU A 154 -9.62 10.41 -3.40
C LEU A 154 -10.33 11.31 -2.38
N ARG A 155 -11.65 11.52 -2.49
CA ARG A 155 -12.45 12.22 -1.48
C ARG A 155 -12.37 11.53 -0.13
N ARG A 156 -12.55 10.19 -0.11
CA ARG A 156 -12.44 9.42 1.13
C ARG A 156 -11.06 9.56 1.76
N LEU A 157 -10.01 9.53 0.95
CA LEU A 157 -8.66 9.77 1.44
C LEU A 157 -8.56 11.14 2.14
N ARG A 158 -9.05 12.23 1.49
CA ARG A 158 -9.01 13.58 2.08
C ARG A 158 -9.78 13.68 3.40
N GLU A 159 -10.95 13.02 3.47
CA GLU A 159 -11.79 13.00 4.67
C GLU A 159 -11.11 12.34 5.88
N VAL A 160 -10.26 11.34 5.65
CA VAL A 160 -9.67 10.51 6.72
C VAL A 160 -8.21 10.83 7.01
N LEU A 161 -7.55 11.63 6.19
CA LEU A 161 -6.19 12.10 6.44
C LEU A 161 -6.16 13.12 7.59
N PRO A 162 -5.08 13.16 8.39
CA PRO A 162 -4.82 14.28 9.27
C PRO A 162 -4.85 15.62 8.51
N GLN A 163 -5.39 16.67 9.15
CA GLN A 163 -5.79 17.91 8.47
C GLN A 163 -4.65 18.61 7.73
N ASP A 164 -3.45 18.63 8.32
CA ASP A 164 -2.29 19.37 7.82
C ASP A 164 -1.36 18.51 6.93
N THR A 165 -1.75 17.27 6.66
CA THR A 165 -0.92 16.37 5.84
C THR A 165 -0.88 16.83 4.39
N GLN A 166 0.32 17.16 3.91
CA GLN A 166 0.57 17.45 2.49
C GLN A 166 0.66 16.15 1.70
N VAL A 167 -0.07 16.07 0.60
CA VAL A 167 -0.19 14.87 -0.22
C VAL A 167 0.35 15.11 -1.61
N THR A 168 1.16 14.18 -2.11
CA THR A 168 1.52 14.10 -3.53
C THR A 168 1.03 12.78 -4.13
N ILE A 169 0.12 12.85 -5.09
CA ILE A 169 -0.43 11.69 -5.80
C ILE A 169 0.44 11.33 -7.00
N LEU A 170 0.86 10.08 -7.09
CA LEU A 170 1.55 9.50 -8.24
C LEU A 170 0.58 8.57 -8.97
N ALA A 171 0.41 8.76 -10.28
CA ALA A 171 -0.42 7.86 -11.08
C ALA A 171 0.15 7.68 -12.50
N ASP A 172 -0.25 6.59 -13.16
CA ASP A 172 0.22 6.28 -14.50
C ASP A 172 -0.56 7.05 -15.59
N ARG A 173 -0.21 6.80 -16.85
CA ARG A 173 -0.84 7.46 -18.02
C ARG A 173 -2.34 7.17 -18.19
N GLY A 174 -2.88 6.17 -17.50
CA GLY A 174 -4.31 5.88 -17.49
C GLY A 174 -5.11 6.93 -16.73
N PHE A 175 -4.45 7.68 -15.85
CA PHE A 175 -4.99 8.77 -15.04
C PHE A 175 -4.63 10.16 -15.59
N GLY A 176 -4.03 10.24 -16.76
CA GLY A 176 -3.58 11.49 -17.38
C GLY A 176 -4.73 12.31 -17.97
N ASP A 177 -5.73 12.64 -17.16
CA ASP A 177 -6.90 13.45 -17.50
C ASP A 177 -6.83 14.79 -16.75
N GLN A 178 -7.05 15.89 -17.50
CA GLN A 178 -7.06 17.24 -16.95
C GLN A 178 -8.09 17.42 -15.82
N LYS A 179 -9.27 16.78 -15.93
CA LYS A 179 -10.30 16.87 -14.88
C LYS A 179 -9.79 16.32 -13.54
N LEU A 180 -8.97 15.26 -13.61
CA LEU A 180 -8.34 14.72 -12.41
C LEU A 180 -7.29 15.69 -11.85
N PHE A 181 -6.51 16.37 -12.71
CA PHE A 181 -5.51 17.36 -12.25
C PHE A 181 -6.19 18.50 -11.52
N ASP A 182 -7.24 19.07 -12.11
CA ASP A 182 -8.04 20.13 -11.51
C ASP A 182 -8.69 19.68 -10.19
N PHE A 183 -9.20 18.47 -10.14
CA PHE A 183 -9.80 17.90 -8.94
C PHE A 183 -8.80 17.72 -7.81
N LEU A 184 -7.60 17.20 -8.10
CA LEU A 184 -6.53 17.03 -7.12
C LEU A 184 -6.08 18.38 -6.56
N GLU A 185 -5.77 19.34 -7.44
CA GLU A 185 -5.17 20.62 -7.06
C GLU A 185 -6.19 21.57 -6.43
N TYR A 186 -7.31 21.83 -7.10
CA TYR A 186 -8.23 22.88 -6.68
C TYR A 186 -9.34 22.41 -5.74
N THR A 187 -9.73 21.12 -5.79
CA THR A 187 -10.79 20.59 -4.91
C THR A 187 -10.23 19.95 -3.66
N LEU A 188 -9.16 19.16 -3.79
CA LEU A 188 -8.60 18.39 -2.67
C LEU A 188 -7.39 19.05 -2.02
N GLY A 189 -6.74 20.00 -2.69
CA GLY A 189 -5.48 20.59 -2.25
C GLY A 189 -4.31 19.59 -2.24
N PHE A 190 -4.32 18.64 -3.16
CA PHE A 190 -3.26 17.63 -3.32
C PHE A 190 -2.31 18.02 -4.43
N ASN A 191 -1.03 17.84 -4.18
CA ASN A 191 -0.03 17.83 -5.24
C ASN A 191 -0.13 16.53 -6.04
N TYR A 192 0.36 16.59 -7.28
CA TYR A 192 0.42 15.41 -8.13
C TYR A 192 1.67 15.37 -9.01
N VAL A 193 2.08 14.14 -9.38
CA VAL A 193 3.01 13.85 -10.47
C VAL A 193 2.42 12.67 -11.26
N ILE A 194 1.79 12.99 -12.38
CA ILE A 194 1.02 12.02 -13.17
C ILE A 194 1.61 11.94 -14.57
N ARG A 195 1.85 10.72 -15.05
CA ARG A 195 2.23 10.50 -16.43
C ARG A 195 1.01 10.68 -17.32
N PHE A 196 1.18 11.35 -18.45
CA PHE A 196 0.16 11.47 -19.48
C PHE A 196 0.67 10.94 -20.83
N ARG A 197 -0.22 10.85 -21.82
CA ARG A 197 0.10 10.24 -23.11
C ARG A 197 1.01 11.15 -23.91
N ASP A 198 2.00 10.57 -24.56
CA ASP A 198 3.02 11.25 -25.36
C ASP A 198 2.49 11.91 -26.65
N ASN A 199 1.29 11.49 -27.10
CA ASN A 199 0.59 12.10 -28.22
C ASN A 199 -0.31 13.29 -27.83
N THR A 200 -0.40 13.64 -26.56
CA THR A 200 -1.13 14.83 -26.07
C THR A 200 -0.40 16.10 -26.49
N TYR A 201 -1.14 17.10 -26.95
CA TYR A 201 -0.58 18.40 -27.27
C TYR A 201 -0.21 19.16 -26.01
N VAL A 202 0.95 19.81 -26.08
CA VAL A 202 1.49 20.68 -25.02
C VAL A 202 1.82 22.02 -25.68
N THR A 203 1.31 23.10 -25.08
CA THR A 203 1.61 24.49 -25.50
C THR A 203 2.49 25.13 -24.43
N SER A 204 3.65 25.65 -24.83
CA SER A 204 4.55 26.37 -23.94
C SER A 204 4.07 27.80 -23.71
N THR A 205 4.65 28.49 -22.74
CA THR A 205 4.41 29.93 -22.48
C THR A 205 4.78 30.84 -23.66
N SER A 206 5.64 30.38 -24.58
CA SER A 206 5.95 31.10 -25.81
C SER A 206 4.91 30.92 -26.91
N GLY A 207 3.84 30.14 -26.68
CA GLY A 207 2.82 29.82 -27.67
C GLY A 207 3.19 28.64 -28.57
N GLU A 208 4.36 28.04 -28.39
CA GLU A 208 4.76 26.91 -29.23
C GLU A 208 3.96 25.66 -28.82
N ARG A 209 3.25 25.06 -29.78
CA ARG A 209 2.39 23.88 -29.60
C ARG A 209 2.93 22.66 -30.31
N ARG A 210 3.22 21.60 -29.55
CA ARG A 210 3.72 20.31 -30.05
C ARG A 210 3.10 19.14 -29.27
N LYS A 211 3.13 17.95 -29.86
CA LYS A 211 2.87 16.71 -29.08
C LYS A 211 3.96 16.53 -28.04
N ALA A 212 3.61 15.95 -26.87
CA ALA A 212 4.54 15.76 -25.75
C ALA A 212 5.82 15.02 -26.16
N ALA A 213 5.71 14.00 -27.02
CA ALA A 213 6.88 13.30 -27.58
C ALA A 213 7.86 14.21 -28.34
N GLN A 214 7.39 15.29 -28.94
CA GLN A 214 8.23 16.22 -29.70
C GLN A 214 9.02 17.21 -28.84
N TRP A 215 8.70 17.25 -27.53
CA TRP A 215 9.44 18.00 -26.52
C TRP A 215 10.63 17.23 -25.95
N LEU A 216 10.80 15.95 -26.31
CA LEU A 216 11.94 15.14 -25.88
C LEU A 216 13.26 15.71 -26.42
N SER A 217 14.28 15.73 -25.54
CA SER A 217 15.63 16.10 -25.96
C SER A 217 16.30 14.95 -26.71
N LYS A 218 16.90 15.25 -27.87
CA LYS A 218 17.70 14.26 -28.61
C LYS A 218 18.90 13.72 -27.83
N ALA A 219 19.35 14.47 -26.82
CA ALA A 219 20.47 14.08 -25.95
C ALA A 219 20.02 13.24 -24.71
N GLY A 220 18.75 12.83 -24.64
CA GLY A 220 18.20 12.10 -23.50
C GLY A 220 17.96 12.93 -22.23
N ARG A 221 18.30 14.21 -22.23
CA ARG A 221 18.12 15.10 -21.08
C ARG A 221 16.65 15.42 -20.85
N ALA A 222 16.25 15.51 -19.59
CA ALA A 222 14.90 15.95 -19.24
C ALA A 222 14.67 17.39 -19.70
N ARG A 223 13.53 17.64 -20.36
CA ARG A 223 13.06 18.98 -20.74
C ARG A 223 11.90 19.36 -19.83
N THR A 224 11.99 20.54 -19.24
CA THR A 224 10.95 21.09 -18.36
C THR A 224 10.27 22.26 -19.04
N LEU A 225 8.94 22.27 -18.98
CA LEU A 225 8.08 23.38 -19.36
C LEU A 225 7.34 23.85 -18.11
N ARG A 226 7.36 25.17 -17.85
CA ARG A 226 6.66 25.79 -16.74
C ARG A 226 5.45 26.54 -17.26
N ASN A 227 4.36 26.58 -16.45
CA ASN A 227 3.12 27.26 -16.82
C ASN A 227 2.66 26.93 -18.24
N ALA A 228 2.73 25.66 -18.61
CA ALA A 228 2.32 25.16 -19.90
C ALA A 228 0.84 24.79 -19.90
N THR A 229 0.26 24.62 -21.07
CA THR A 229 -1.08 24.05 -21.19
C THR A 229 -1.05 22.71 -21.92
N ILE A 230 -2.02 21.86 -21.64
CA ILE A 230 -2.17 20.56 -22.27
C ILE A 230 -3.55 20.41 -22.91
N THR A 231 -3.64 19.46 -23.85
CA THR A 231 -4.86 19.11 -24.62
C THR A 231 -5.29 20.17 -25.63
N ALA A 232 -6.44 19.92 -26.28
CA ALA A 232 -7.06 20.87 -27.22
C ALA A 232 -7.76 22.03 -26.50
N HIS A 233 -8.00 21.90 -25.20
CA HIS A 233 -8.70 22.89 -24.37
C HIS A 233 -7.76 23.80 -23.59
N ASP A 234 -6.44 23.71 -23.87
CA ASP A 234 -5.39 24.51 -23.21
C ASP A 234 -5.46 24.53 -21.68
N SER A 235 -5.72 23.37 -21.10
CA SER A 235 -5.79 23.23 -19.63
C SER A 235 -4.44 23.51 -18.99
N PRO A 236 -4.35 24.39 -18.00
CA PRO A 236 -3.09 24.79 -17.38
C PRO A 236 -2.46 23.65 -16.60
N VAL A 237 -1.14 23.55 -16.65
CA VAL A 237 -0.32 22.64 -15.83
C VAL A 237 0.94 23.38 -15.39
N ASN A 238 1.19 23.43 -14.10
CA ASN A 238 2.28 24.21 -13.51
C ASN A 238 3.65 23.75 -14.00
N THR A 239 3.84 22.42 -14.12
CA THR A 239 5.11 21.85 -14.60
C THR A 239 4.87 20.64 -15.48
N ILE A 240 5.51 20.61 -16.65
CA ILE A 240 5.58 19.42 -17.50
C ILE A 240 7.04 19.03 -17.65
N VAL A 241 7.32 17.72 -17.48
CA VAL A 241 8.65 17.13 -17.71
C VAL A 241 8.56 16.06 -18.76
N CYS A 242 9.32 16.20 -19.84
CA CYS A 242 9.44 15.19 -20.90
C CYS A 242 10.87 14.62 -20.85
N VAL A 243 11.00 13.30 -20.69
CA VAL A 243 12.28 12.61 -20.59
C VAL A 243 12.23 11.22 -21.22
N GLN A 244 13.30 10.86 -21.91
CA GLN A 244 13.59 9.50 -22.33
C GLN A 244 15.10 9.28 -22.21
N ASP A 245 15.54 8.72 -21.10
CA ASP A 245 16.95 8.43 -20.84
C ASP A 245 17.33 7.07 -21.41
N LYS A 246 18.64 6.83 -21.55
CA LYS A 246 19.19 5.57 -22.05
C LYS A 246 18.72 4.40 -21.17
N GLY A 247 18.06 3.42 -21.76
CA GLY A 247 17.50 2.26 -21.07
C GLY A 247 16.01 2.36 -20.71
N MET A 248 15.38 3.53 -20.86
CA MET A 248 13.92 3.65 -20.72
C MET A 248 13.24 3.06 -21.96
N LYS A 249 12.29 2.13 -21.74
CA LYS A 249 11.49 1.51 -22.82
C LYS A 249 10.57 2.52 -23.51
N GLU A 250 10.03 3.46 -22.77
CA GLU A 250 9.09 4.48 -23.21
C GLU A 250 9.46 5.83 -22.62
N ALA A 251 9.14 6.90 -23.33
CA ALA A 251 9.24 8.26 -22.83
C ALA A 251 8.29 8.48 -21.64
N TRP A 252 8.72 9.30 -20.69
CA TRP A 252 7.87 9.81 -19.64
C TRP A 252 7.53 11.27 -19.91
N CYS A 253 6.24 11.52 -20.06
CA CYS A 253 5.67 12.86 -20.10
C CYS A 253 4.87 13.02 -18.81
N LEU A 254 5.40 13.82 -17.88
CA LEU A 254 4.87 14.01 -16.52
C LEU A 254 4.24 15.39 -16.40
N ALA A 255 3.02 15.43 -15.88
CA ALA A 255 2.36 16.66 -15.42
C ALA A 255 2.47 16.73 -13.90
N ALA A 256 2.78 17.90 -13.36
CA ALA A 256 2.91 18.12 -11.93
C ALA A 256 2.37 19.49 -11.52
N SER A 257 1.78 19.54 -10.32
CA SER A 257 1.29 20.77 -9.69
C SER A 257 2.40 21.66 -9.12
N ASP A 258 3.54 21.09 -8.72
CA ASP A 258 4.65 21.85 -8.13
C ASP A 258 5.45 22.62 -9.21
N ILE A 259 5.33 23.94 -9.19
CA ILE A 259 6.06 24.82 -10.10
C ILE A 259 7.55 24.95 -9.74
N GLY A 260 7.91 24.75 -8.49
CA GLY A 260 9.29 24.89 -7.97
C GLY A 260 10.14 23.64 -8.14
N ALA A 261 9.52 22.47 -8.26
CA ALA A 261 10.24 21.20 -8.29
C ALA A 261 11.18 21.06 -9.50
N SER A 262 12.38 20.51 -9.27
CA SER A 262 13.29 20.18 -10.37
C SER A 262 12.78 18.98 -11.19
N ALA A 263 13.17 18.89 -12.47
CA ALA A 263 12.87 17.72 -13.28
C ALA A 263 13.33 16.41 -12.61
N ARG A 264 14.51 16.44 -11.99
CA ARG A 264 15.07 15.28 -11.28
C ARG A 264 14.19 14.85 -10.11
N THR A 265 13.67 15.80 -9.33
CA THR A 265 12.76 15.52 -8.21
C THR A 265 11.47 14.85 -8.70
N LEU A 266 10.85 15.41 -9.75
CA LEU A 266 9.60 14.87 -10.31
C LEU A 266 9.79 13.48 -10.93
N ILE A 267 10.90 13.26 -11.65
CA ILE A 267 11.26 11.94 -12.21
C ILE A 267 11.47 10.93 -11.08
N ASN A 268 12.19 11.31 -10.02
CA ASN A 268 12.43 10.44 -8.86
C ASN A 268 11.13 10.11 -8.13
N TYR A 269 10.21 11.07 -7.96
CA TYR A 269 8.88 10.79 -7.39
C TYR A 269 8.12 9.82 -8.26
N TYR A 270 8.01 10.07 -9.56
CA TYR A 270 7.29 9.17 -10.46
C TYR A 270 7.89 7.75 -10.48
N ALA A 271 9.22 7.63 -10.44
CA ALA A 271 9.87 6.32 -10.37
C ALA A 271 9.45 5.51 -9.14
N LYS A 272 9.16 6.16 -8.00
CA LYS A 272 8.70 5.49 -6.78
C LYS A 272 7.28 4.90 -6.90
N ARG A 273 6.47 5.36 -7.88
CA ARG A 273 5.16 4.76 -8.19
C ARG A 273 5.23 3.24 -8.37
N TRP A 274 6.36 2.73 -8.88
CA TRP A 274 6.57 1.28 -9.03
C TRP A 274 6.37 0.48 -7.73
N GLY A 275 6.43 1.14 -6.57
CA GLY A 275 6.15 0.54 -5.27
C GLY A 275 4.75 -0.09 -5.17
N ILE A 276 3.72 0.48 -5.83
CA ILE A 276 2.37 -0.07 -5.81
C ILE A 276 2.25 -1.36 -6.62
N GLU A 277 2.96 -1.45 -7.76
CA GLU A 277 2.96 -2.66 -8.60
C GLU A 277 3.62 -3.83 -7.86
N THR A 278 4.69 -3.57 -7.10
CA THR A 278 5.33 -4.58 -6.27
C THR A 278 4.44 -5.00 -5.09
N ALA A 279 3.68 -4.08 -4.49
CA ALA A 279 2.69 -4.37 -3.45
C ALA A 279 1.52 -5.22 -4.00
N PHE A 280 1.04 -4.92 -5.21
CA PHE A 280 0.05 -5.76 -5.88
C PHE A 280 0.57 -7.18 -6.15
N ARG A 281 1.84 -7.31 -6.52
CA ARG A 281 2.47 -8.62 -6.69
C ARG A 281 2.53 -9.37 -5.36
N ASP A 282 2.95 -8.72 -4.28
CA ASP A 282 3.01 -9.34 -2.95
C ASP A 282 1.61 -9.80 -2.47
N THR A 283 0.54 -9.13 -2.88
CA THR A 283 -0.84 -9.52 -2.56
C THR A 283 -1.38 -10.62 -3.50
N LYS A 284 -1.14 -10.51 -4.80
CA LYS A 284 -1.83 -11.29 -5.85
C LYS A 284 -1.10 -12.57 -6.24
N ASP A 285 0.22 -12.55 -6.29
CA ASP A 285 1.02 -13.66 -6.77
C ASP A 285 1.03 -14.83 -5.78
N LEU A 286 0.95 -16.07 -6.28
CA LEU A 286 0.99 -17.26 -5.41
C LEU A 286 2.41 -17.62 -4.96
N ARG A 287 3.39 -17.41 -5.82
CA ARG A 287 4.78 -17.81 -5.55
C ARG A 287 5.50 -16.83 -4.64
N PHE A 288 5.31 -15.53 -4.91
CA PHE A 288 6.04 -14.45 -4.24
C PHE A 288 5.21 -13.66 -3.25
N GLY A 289 3.89 -13.89 -3.19
CA GLY A 289 2.94 -13.16 -2.37
C GLY A 289 1.86 -14.05 -1.77
N MET A 290 0.72 -13.43 -1.45
CA MET A 290 -0.36 -14.07 -0.69
C MET A 290 -1.41 -14.79 -1.55
N GLY A 291 -1.29 -14.80 -2.90
CA GLY A 291 -2.08 -15.61 -3.80
C GLY A 291 -3.52 -15.15 -4.07
N MET A 292 -3.87 -13.88 -3.81
CA MET A 292 -5.24 -13.37 -3.97
C MET A 292 -5.80 -13.56 -5.40
N LYS A 293 -4.95 -13.54 -6.43
CA LYS A 293 -5.37 -13.70 -7.84
C LYS A 293 -6.02 -15.07 -8.13
N LEU A 294 -5.68 -16.09 -7.36
CA LEU A 294 -6.21 -17.46 -7.56
C LEU A 294 -7.55 -17.71 -6.87
N LEU A 295 -7.96 -16.81 -5.98
CA LEU A 295 -9.19 -16.96 -5.22
C LEU A 295 -10.42 -16.68 -6.10
N ARG A 296 -11.55 -17.33 -5.75
CA ARG A 296 -12.87 -17.06 -6.31
C ARG A 296 -13.68 -16.25 -5.30
N ILE A 297 -13.88 -14.96 -5.57
CA ILE A 297 -14.58 -14.04 -4.66
C ILE A 297 -15.64 -13.29 -5.46
N LYS A 298 -16.91 -13.72 -5.33
CA LYS A 298 -18.00 -13.14 -6.10
C LYS A 298 -18.43 -11.74 -5.63
N SER A 299 -18.34 -11.48 -4.32
CA SER A 299 -18.76 -10.19 -3.74
C SER A 299 -17.58 -9.22 -3.64
N THR A 300 -17.78 -7.99 -4.12
CA THR A 300 -16.80 -6.89 -4.00
C THR A 300 -16.51 -6.55 -2.55
N GLN A 301 -17.54 -6.54 -1.68
CA GLN A 301 -17.38 -6.26 -0.24
C GLN A 301 -16.56 -7.35 0.48
N ARG A 302 -16.71 -8.61 0.06
CA ARG A 302 -15.85 -9.70 0.60
C ARG A 302 -14.39 -9.50 0.19
N ARG A 303 -14.15 -9.03 -1.02
CA ARG A 303 -12.80 -8.71 -1.49
C ARG A 303 -12.22 -7.54 -0.72
N ASP A 304 -13.01 -6.50 -0.47
CA ASP A 304 -12.56 -5.35 0.32
C ASP A 304 -12.19 -5.74 1.75
N ARG A 305 -12.97 -6.61 2.42
CA ARG A 305 -12.62 -7.15 3.75
C ARG A 305 -11.38 -8.04 3.70
N LEU A 306 -11.17 -8.78 2.62
CA LEU A 306 -9.95 -9.56 2.46
C LEU A 306 -8.73 -8.66 2.24
N PHE A 307 -8.86 -7.54 1.52
CA PHE A 307 -7.83 -6.51 1.44
C PHE A 307 -7.54 -5.88 2.80
N LEU A 308 -8.55 -5.69 3.66
CA LEU A 308 -8.35 -5.18 5.02
C LEU A 308 -7.49 -6.15 5.85
N LEU A 309 -7.78 -7.44 5.83
CA LEU A 309 -6.94 -8.46 6.48
C LEU A 309 -5.52 -8.49 5.90
N ASN A 310 -5.39 -8.37 4.58
CA ASN A 310 -4.11 -8.27 3.89
C ASN A 310 -3.33 -7.04 4.33
N ALA A 311 -3.97 -5.88 4.46
CA ALA A 311 -3.33 -4.64 4.90
C ALA A 311 -2.79 -4.75 6.33
N PHE A 312 -3.57 -5.31 7.27
CA PHE A 312 -3.11 -5.56 8.63
C PHE A 312 -1.91 -6.52 8.66
N ALA A 313 -2.00 -7.64 7.95
CA ALA A 313 -0.92 -8.63 7.92
C ALA A 313 0.36 -8.06 7.29
N ILE A 314 0.25 -7.30 6.19
CA ILE A 314 1.41 -6.65 5.55
C ILE A 314 2.09 -5.69 6.52
N VAL A 315 1.32 -4.85 7.23
CA VAL A 315 1.88 -3.90 8.20
C VAL A 315 2.59 -4.65 9.32
N LEU A 316 1.90 -5.57 10.00
CA LEU A 316 2.48 -6.31 11.13
C LEU A 316 3.72 -7.13 10.73
N LEU A 317 3.68 -7.80 9.57
CA LEU A 317 4.85 -8.55 9.07
C LEU A 317 5.99 -7.62 8.63
N THR A 318 5.69 -6.43 8.10
CA THR A 318 6.72 -5.44 7.77
C THR A 318 7.40 -4.93 9.03
N LEU A 319 6.64 -4.64 10.08
CA LEU A 319 7.16 -4.22 11.38
C LEU A 319 8.00 -5.33 12.05
N LEU A 320 7.57 -6.59 11.95
CA LEU A 320 8.35 -7.73 12.42
C LEU A 320 9.67 -7.89 11.66
N GLY A 321 9.65 -7.65 10.35
CA GLY A 321 10.87 -7.64 9.53
C GLY A 321 11.83 -6.50 9.91
N ALA A 322 11.32 -5.33 10.24
CA ALA A 322 12.11 -4.20 10.74
C ALA A 322 12.71 -4.50 12.13
N ALA A 323 11.92 -5.09 13.03
CA ALA A 323 12.40 -5.54 14.34
C ALA A 323 13.51 -6.59 14.21
N CYS A 324 13.39 -7.48 13.21
CA CYS A 324 14.43 -8.44 12.88
C CYS A 324 15.75 -7.76 12.46
N GLU A 325 15.68 -6.70 11.62
CA GLU A 325 16.87 -5.91 11.26
C GLU A 325 17.46 -5.16 12.45
N ALA A 326 16.61 -4.53 13.27
CA ALA A 326 17.06 -3.81 14.46
C ALA A 326 17.78 -4.74 15.47
N ALA A 327 17.32 -6.00 15.59
CA ALA A 327 17.97 -7.03 16.39
C ALA A 327 19.19 -7.68 15.72
N GLY A 328 19.54 -7.29 14.47
CA GLY A 328 20.68 -7.84 13.72
C GLY A 328 20.51 -9.28 13.24
N TYR A 329 19.29 -9.81 13.25
CA TYR A 329 19.01 -11.19 12.82
C TYR A 329 18.87 -11.32 11.28
N ASP A 330 18.68 -10.22 10.55
CA ASP A 330 18.53 -10.20 9.08
C ASP A 330 19.70 -10.85 8.35
N ARG A 331 20.92 -10.80 8.91
CA ARG A 331 22.12 -11.43 8.38
C ARG A 331 21.99 -12.95 8.24
N TYR A 332 21.16 -13.60 9.06
CA TYR A 332 20.90 -15.04 9.00
C TYR A 332 19.85 -15.44 7.96
N LEU A 333 19.13 -14.46 7.41
CA LEU A 333 18.12 -14.66 6.38
C LEU A 333 18.67 -14.53 4.95
N LYS A 334 19.97 -14.27 4.82
CA LYS A 334 20.64 -14.07 3.52
C LYS A 334 22.02 -14.75 3.50
N SER A 335 22.61 -14.90 2.31
CA SER A 335 23.97 -15.42 2.15
C SER A 335 24.98 -14.51 2.85
N ASN A 336 25.98 -15.12 3.51
CA ASN A 336 27.06 -14.40 4.22
C ASN A 336 27.88 -13.48 3.31
N THR A 337 27.91 -13.74 2.00
CA THR A 337 28.63 -12.93 1.02
C THR A 337 27.90 -11.65 0.63
N VAL A 338 26.61 -11.53 0.97
CA VAL A 338 25.77 -10.38 0.57
C VAL A 338 25.64 -9.39 1.71
N LYS A 339 26.24 -8.20 1.54
CA LYS A 339 26.18 -7.10 2.53
C LYS A 339 24.85 -6.32 2.50
N LYS A 340 24.22 -6.19 1.31
CA LYS A 340 22.98 -5.42 1.15
C LYS A 340 21.75 -6.25 1.53
N ARG A 341 20.63 -5.55 1.82
CA ARG A 341 19.31 -6.19 1.99
C ARG A 341 18.90 -6.93 0.71
N THR A 342 18.55 -8.20 0.82
CA THR A 342 18.10 -9.05 -0.30
C THR A 342 16.61 -9.28 -0.34
N HIS A 343 15.96 -9.16 0.82
CA HIS A 343 14.52 -9.35 0.99
C HIS A 343 13.84 -8.05 1.43
N SER A 344 12.58 -7.82 1.02
CA SER A 344 11.78 -6.73 1.59
C SER A 344 11.52 -6.99 3.07
N LEU A 345 11.27 -5.93 3.86
CA LEU A 345 10.91 -6.09 5.28
C LEU A 345 9.71 -7.03 5.46
N PHE A 346 8.68 -6.89 4.61
CA PHE A 346 7.55 -7.82 4.59
C PHE A 346 7.99 -9.29 4.44
N ARG A 347 8.88 -9.59 3.48
CA ARG A 347 9.36 -10.97 3.27
C ARG A 347 10.22 -11.47 4.43
N GLN A 348 11.05 -10.60 5.00
CA GLN A 348 11.81 -10.93 6.22
C GLN A 348 10.86 -11.24 7.38
N GLY A 349 9.81 -10.43 7.55
CA GLY A 349 8.78 -10.68 8.55
C GLY A 349 8.08 -12.02 8.39
N CYS A 350 7.73 -12.43 7.16
CA CYS A 350 7.21 -13.77 6.91
C CYS A 350 8.19 -14.86 7.33
N MET A 351 9.48 -14.73 6.94
CA MET A 351 10.50 -15.72 7.28
C MET A 351 10.74 -15.80 8.79
N VAL A 352 10.80 -14.66 9.47
CA VAL A 352 10.96 -14.61 10.94
C VAL A 352 9.74 -15.21 11.63
N TYR A 353 8.53 -14.87 11.15
CA TYR A 353 7.30 -15.42 11.73
C TYR A 353 7.26 -16.95 11.69
N ASP A 354 7.70 -17.55 10.58
CA ASP A 354 7.79 -19.01 10.43
C ASP A 354 8.84 -19.63 11.37
N LEU A 355 9.88 -18.87 11.75
CA LEU A 355 10.97 -19.35 12.61
C LEU A 355 10.66 -19.19 14.11
N ILE A 356 9.76 -18.27 14.50
CA ILE A 356 9.44 -17.99 15.92
C ILE A 356 9.22 -19.25 16.77
N PRO A 357 8.46 -20.28 16.33
CA PRO A 357 8.20 -21.46 17.17
C PRO A 357 9.44 -22.23 17.59
N ASN A 358 10.51 -22.15 16.80
CA ASN A 358 11.76 -22.88 17.00
C ASN A 358 12.97 -21.96 17.21
N MET A 359 12.74 -20.67 17.42
CA MET A 359 13.81 -19.69 17.55
C MET A 359 14.41 -19.72 18.95
N PRO A 360 15.74 -19.79 19.10
CA PRO A 360 16.37 -19.65 20.41
C PRO A 360 16.11 -18.30 21.07
N ASP A 361 15.89 -18.28 22.40
CA ASP A 361 15.55 -17.10 23.18
C ASP A 361 16.53 -15.93 22.99
N LYS A 362 17.81 -16.21 22.81
CA LYS A 362 18.84 -15.17 22.53
C LYS A 362 18.53 -14.30 21.30
N TRP A 363 17.71 -14.81 20.35
CA TRP A 363 17.26 -14.09 19.17
C TRP A 363 15.80 -13.65 19.29
N LEU A 364 14.95 -14.51 19.84
CA LEU A 364 13.54 -14.24 19.98
C LEU A 364 13.29 -13.01 20.88
N VAL A 365 13.92 -12.96 22.05
CA VAL A 365 13.70 -11.88 23.03
C VAL A 365 14.08 -10.49 22.45
N PRO A 366 15.25 -10.27 21.85
CA PRO A 366 15.58 -8.97 21.23
C PRO A 366 14.63 -8.58 20.10
N ILE A 367 14.24 -9.53 19.23
CA ILE A 367 13.31 -9.26 18.13
C ILE A 367 11.95 -8.84 18.68
N MET A 368 11.43 -9.56 19.68
CA MET A 368 10.12 -9.25 20.26
C MET A 368 10.09 -7.93 21.02
N LYS A 369 11.18 -7.57 21.72
CA LYS A 369 11.32 -6.24 22.35
C LYS A 369 11.30 -5.14 21.31
N ALA A 370 12.09 -5.30 20.22
CA ALA A 370 12.10 -4.32 19.13
C ALA A 370 10.73 -4.24 18.44
N PHE A 371 10.02 -5.36 18.32
CA PHE A 371 8.68 -5.39 17.70
C PHE A 371 7.63 -4.69 18.57
N GLU A 372 7.64 -4.93 19.89
CA GLU A 372 6.78 -4.24 20.86
C GLU A 372 7.02 -2.73 20.81
N GLN A 373 8.26 -2.30 20.80
CA GLN A 373 8.64 -0.89 20.67
C GLN A 373 8.08 -0.26 19.40
N VAL A 374 8.25 -0.90 18.25
CA VAL A 374 7.76 -0.39 16.95
C VAL A 374 6.23 -0.29 16.90
N ILE A 375 5.50 -1.19 17.56
CA ILE A 375 4.03 -1.12 17.58
C ILE A 375 3.51 -0.04 18.55
N THR A 376 4.19 0.16 19.66
CA THR A 376 3.73 1.08 20.73
C THR A 376 4.21 2.51 20.52
N GLU A 377 5.40 2.71 19.95
CA GLU A 377 5.99 4.02 19.73
C GLU A 377 5.72 4.52 18.31
N HIS A 378 4.85 5.51 18.17
CA HIS A 378 4.43 6.08 16.90
C HIS A 378 5.60 6.68 16.09
N GLU A 379 6.61 7.23 16.75
CA GLU A 379 7.82 7.74 16.10
C GLU A 379 8.63 6.61 15.46
N THR A 380 8.87 5.52 16.20
CA THR A 380 9.59 4.35 15.70
C THR A 380 8.85 3.69 14.52
N PHE A 381 7.50 3.65 14.58
CA PHE A 381 6.67 3.22 13.45
C PHE A 381 6.90 4.11 12.21
N THR A 382 6.90 5.43 12.41
CA THR A 382 7.13 6.41 11.35
C THR A 382 8.52 6.23 10.73
N ASP A 383 9.55 5.95 11.53
CA ASP A 383 10.92 5.70 11.07
C ASP A 383 11.04 4.42 10.23
N VAL A 384 10.38 3.33 10.63
CA VAL A 384 10.38 2.07 9.87
C VAL A 384 9.83 2.26 8.46
N TYR A 385 8.72 2.98 8.32
CA TYR A 385 8.13 3.27 7.02
C TYR A 385 8.87 4.39 6.28
N GLY A 386 9.57 5.26 7.00
CA GLY A 386 10.35 6.36 6.48
C GLY A 386 9.52 7.48 5.86
N ILE A 387 10.16 8.64 5.70
CA ILE A 387 9.65 9.76 4.90
C ILE A 387 10.26 9.63 3.51
N VAL A 388 9.44 9.77 2.48
CA VAL A 388 9.87 9.61 1.08
C VAL A 388 10.06 10.96 0.42
#